data_50233d840a75788d5f43d5afa8b10d56
#
_entry.id   50233d840a75788d5f43d5afa8b10d56
#
_cell.length_a   1.000
_cell.length_b   1.000
_cell.length_c   1.000
_cell.angle_alpha   90.00
_cell.angle_beta   90.00
_cell.angle_gamma   90.00
#
_symmetry.space_group_name_H-M   'P 1'
#
loop_
_entity.id
_entity.type
_entity.pdbx_description
1 polymer ?
#
loop_
_entity_poly.entity_id
_entity_poly.type
_entity_poly.pdbx_seq_one_letter_code
_entity_poly.pdbx_strand_id
1 'polypeptide(L)'
;CGMGSPGNWRRKPALMRRLVFXILSAISDLERLSSRIAVGRITPREVNALRESLGAIEQLQILLSESDSEALRSIAERLQPMEEQRRKIGTTVYPDPHNNQIQKGGVIAAGVDVELDELRSIALHGKDRIAEIQQSESTRTGIPSLKVSYNNVFGYYIEVRNTHRDKVPAE
;
A
#
# COMPACT_ATOMS: atom_id res chain seq x y z
N CYS A 1 -12.49 12.70 25.53
CA CYS A 1 -11.29 11.91 25.82
C CYS A 1 -10.14 12.86 26.01
N GLY A 2 -9.83 13.17 27.30
CA GLY A 2 -8.79 14.14 27.61
C GLY A 2 -7.39 13.59 27.36
N MET A 3 -6.70 14.16 26.39
CA MET A 3 -5.26 14.01 26.28
C MET A 3 -4.65 14.78 27.45
N GLY A 4 -4.17 14.08 28.45
CA GLY A 4 -3.48 14.69 29.59
C GLY A 4 -2.25 15.45 29.13
N SER A 5 -1.99 16.59 29.75
CA SER A 5 -0.81 17.44 29.51
C SER A 5 0.47 16.59 29.41
N PRO A 6 1.39 16.92 28.48
CA PRO A 6 2.61 16.13 28.20
C PRO A 6 3.63 16.04 29.33
N GLY A 7 3.33 16.53 30.55
CA GLY A 7 4.30 16.55 31.66
C GLY A 7 4.09 15.51 32.77
N ASN A 8 3.01 14.74 32.75
CA ASN A 8 2.63 13.93 33.93
C ASN A 8 3.25 12.52 33.97
N TRP A 9 3.79 12.02 32.84
CA TRP A 9 4.41 10.68 32.77
C TRP A 9 5.81 10.65 33.40
N ARG A 10 6.52 11.78 33.44
CA ARG A 10 7.87 11.88 34.04
C ARG A 10 7.92 11.39 35.49
N ARG A 11 6.82 11.60 36.23
CA ARG A 11 6.71 11.20 37.63
C ARG A 11 6.11 9.81 37.85
N LYS A 12 5.86 9.05 36.73
CA LYS A 12 5.21 7.74 36.82
C LYS A 12 6.05 6.69 36.05
N PRO A 13 7.07 6.12 36.66
CA PRO A 13 7.97 5.17 35.98
C PRO A 13 7.26 3.94 35.41
N ALA A 14 6.18 3.49 36.05
CA ALA A 14 5.39 2.37 35.52
C ALA A 14 4.69 2.72 34.21
N LEU A 15 4.18 3.94 34.09
CA LEU A 15 3.56 4.42 32.83
C LEU A 15 4.60 4.56 31.73
N MET A 16 5.76 5.12 32.03
CA MET A 16 6.87 5.24 31.07
C MET A 16 7.29 3.87 30.54
N ARG A 17 7.44 2.87 31.42
CA ARG A 17 7.79 1.50 31.03
C ARG A 17 6.75 0.92 30.05
N ARG A 18 5.47 1.13 30.34
CA ARG A 18 4.38 0.64 29.46
C ARG A 18 4.42 1.31 28.10
N LEU A 19 4.65 2.63 28.06
CA LEU A 19 4.77 3.40 26.80
C LEU A 19 5.98 2.91 25.98
N VAL A 20 7.13 2.76 26.61
CA VAL A 20 8.33 2.24 25.95
C VAL A 20 8.04 0.84 25.36
N PHE A 21 7.41 -0.01 26.14
CA PHE A 21 7.08 -1.36 25.66
C PHE A 21 6.14 -1.33 24.44
N UNK A 22 5.48 -0.47 24.46
CA UNK A 22 4.63 -0.30 23.54
C UNK A 22 5.20 0.06 22.37
N ILE A 23 5.83 1.04 22.33
CA ILE A 23 6.59 1.54 21.18
C ILE A 23 7.56 0.47 20.65
N LEU A 24 8.33 -0.15 21.52
CA LEU A 24 9.29 -1.19 21.13
C LEU A 24 8.60 -2.37 20.42
N SER A 25 7.41 -2.76 20.83
CA SER A 25 6.69 -3.87 20.19
C SER A 25 6.15 -3.51 18.79
N ALA A 26 6.10 -2.23 18.44
CA ALA A 26 5.74 -1.77 17.09
C ALA A 26 6.93 -1.76 16.14
N ILE A 27 8.14 -1.97 16.64
CA ILE A 27 9.35 -1.99 15.81
C ILE A 27 9.57 -3.42 15.30
N SER A 28 9.53 -3.57 13.99
CA SER A 28 9.81 -4.83 13.29
C SER A 28 11.29 -5.17 13.35
N ASP A 29 11.65 -6.37 12.95
CA ASP A 29 13.03 -6.84 12.83
C ASP A 29 13.77 -6.03 11.74
N LEU A 30 14.41 -4.92 12.14
CA LEU A 30 15.08 -3.98 11.23
C LEU A 30 16.29 -4.62 10.55
N GLU A 31 17.00 -5.51 11.23
CA GLU A 31 18.15 -6.21 10.67
C GLU A 31 17.71 -7.08 9.49
N ARG A 32 16.65 -7.84 9.68
CA ARG A 32 16.07 -8.65 8.60
C ARG A 32 15.55 -7.78 7.45
N LEU A 33 14.84 -6.69 7.76
CA LEU A 33 14.30 -5.79 6.72
C LEU A 33 15.44 -5.13 5.91
N SER A 34 16.50 -4.64 6.58
CA SER A 34 17.64 -4.04 5.89
C SER A 34 18.38 -5.04 5.01
N SER A 35 18.54 -6.26 5.47
CA SER A 35 19.14 -7.35 4.67
C SER A 35 18.30 -7.62 3.41
N ARG A 36 16.97 -7.63 3.52
CA ARG A 36 16.08 -7.85 2.37
C ARG A 36 16.12 -6.69 1.38
N ILE A 37 16.30 -5.45 1.85
CA ILE A 37 16.53 -4.28 0.99
C ILE A 37 17.84 -4.47 0.20
N ALA A 38 18.92 -4.82 0.89
CA ALA A 38 20.24 -4.97 0.28
C ALA A 38 20.27 -5.99 -0.86
N VAL A 39 19.45 -7.05 -0.78
CA VAL A 39 19.37 -8.07 -1.83
C VAL A 39 18.18 -7.87 -2.78
N GLY A 40 17.45 -6.78 -2.68
CA GLY A 40 16.32 -6.48 -3.56
C GLY A 40 15.11 -7.40 -3.39
N ARG A 41 14.94 -8.01 -2.23
CA ARG A 41 13.86 -8.98 -1.95
C ARG A 41 12.81 -8.48 -0.97
N ILE A 42 12.84 -7.21 -0.62
CA ILE A 42 11.84 -6.62 0.27
C ILE A 42 10.48 -6.55 -0.44
N THR A 43 9.42 -6.83 0.28
CA THR A 43 8.04 -6.76 -0.25
C THR A 43 7.40 -5.41 0.10
N PRO A 44 6.33 -4.99 -0.62
CA PRO A 44 5.62 -3.73 -0.31
C PRO A 44 5.16 -3.63 1.15
N ARG A 45 4.64 -4.70 1.72
CA ARG A 45 4.21 -4.72 3.12
C ARG A 45 5.39 -4.55 4.08
N GLU A 46 6.53 -5.16 3.77
CA GLU A 46 7.75 -5.01 4.56
C GLU A 46 8.31 -3.58 4.48
N VAL A 47 8.18 -2.90 3.32
CA VAL A 47 8.56 -1.48 3.18
C VAL A 47 7.68 -0.62 4.10
N ASN A 48 6.37 -0.90 4.16
CA ASN A 48 5.47 -0.19 5.06
C ASN A 48 5.78 -0.51 6.54
N ALA A 49 6.09 -1.77 6.86
CA ALA A 49 6.54 -2.16 8.22
C ALA A 49 7.82 -1.41 8.63
N LEU A 50 8.74 -1.20 7.70
CA LEU A 50 9.92 -0.37 7.94
C LEU A 50 9.52 1.08 8.24
N ARG A 51 8.63 1.67 7.45
CA ARG A 51 8.12 3.03 7.68
C ARG A 51 7.51 3.18 9.07
N GLU A 52 6.69 2.21 9.48
CA GLU A 52 6.04 2.20 10.80
C GLU A 52 7.08 2.08 11.92
N SER A 53 8.08 1.22 11.73
CA SER A 53 9.19 1.04 12.68
C SER A 53 9.99 2.34 12.85
N LEU A 54 10.27 3.05 11.75
CA LEU A 54 10.97 4.35 11.81
C LEU A 54 10.13 5.40 12.57
N GLY A 55 8.80 5.39 12.40
CA GLY A 55 7.89 6.24 13.17
C GLY A 55 7.90 5.91 14.66
N ALA A 56 7.95 4.62 15.00
CA ALA A 56 8.07 4.17 16.40
C ALA A 56 9.41 4.60 17.02
N ILE A 57 10.51 4.56 16.24
CA ILE A 57 11.82 5.03 16.68
C ILE A 57 11.79 6.53 17.00
N GLU A 58 11.10 7.34 16.18
CA GLU A 58 10.93 8.77 16.43
C GLU A 58 10.19 9.01 17.78
N GLN A 59 9.10 8.29 18.01
CA GLN A 59 8.35 8.38 19.25
C GLN A 59 9.21 7.97 20.45
N LEU A 60 10.00 6.90 20.28
CA LEU A 60 10.92 6.44 21.33
C LEU A 60 12.00 7.49 21.63
N GLN A 61 12.58 8.09 20.58
CA GLN A 61 13.58 9.14 20.72
C GLN A 61 13.04 10.32 21.52
N ILE A 62 11.85 10.81 21.18
CA ILE A 62 11.19 11.91 21.89
C ILE A 62 10.98 11.54 23.36
N LEU A 63 10.42 10.36 23.61
CA LEU A 63 10.11 9.89 24.96
C LEU A 63 11.38 9.77 25.82
N LEU A 64 12.45 9.22 25.28
CA LEU A 64 13.72 9.02 26.00
C LEU A 64 14.48 10.33 26.23
N SER A 65 14.39 11.28 25.26
CA SER A 65 15.07 12.57 25.37
C SER A 65 14.55 13.40 26.54
N GLU A 66 13.29 13.20 26.93
CA GLU A 66 12.65 13.90 28.04
C GLU A 66 12.86 13.21 29.38
N SER A 67 13.62 12.11 29.43
CA SER A 67 13.88 11.35 30.66
C SER A 67 14.83 12.07 31.61
N ASP A 68 14.63 11.92 32.91
CA ASP A 68 15.55 12.40 33.93
C ASP A 68 16.86 11.56 33.96
N SER A 69 16.87 10.36 33.37
CA SER A 69 18.02 9.47 33.30
C SER A 69 18.98 9.89 32.17
N GLU A 70 20.21 10.23 32.53
CA GLU A 70 21.26 10.56 31.58
C GLU A 70 21.51 9.41 30.57
N ALA A 71 21.48 8.18 31.05
CA ALA A 71 21.67 6.99 30.22
C ALA A 71 20.58 6.89 29.12
N LEU A 72 19.31 7.20 29.47
CA LEU A 72 18.22 7.17 28.49
C LEU A 72 18.31 8.31 27.49
N ARG A 73 18.74 9.51 27.92
CA ARG A 73 18.98 10.63 27.00
C ARG A 73 20.11 10.30 26.03
N SER A 74 21.19 9.69 26.51
CA SER A 74 22.32 9.27 25.66
C SER A 74 21.87 8.24 24.60
N ILE A 75 20.92 7.36 24.93
CA ILE A 75 20.33 6.43 23.95
C ILE A 75 19.54 7.24 22.90
N ALA A 76 18.69 8.19 23.34
CA ALA A 76 17.90 9.03 22.45
C ALA A 76 18.76 9.77 21.42
N GLU A 77 19.92 10.30 21.84
CA GLU A 77 20.86 11.03 20.96
C GLU A 77 21.42 10.16 19.83
N ARG A 78 21.49 8.85 20.04
CA ARG A 78 22.01 7.90 19.05
C ARG A 78 20.94 7.35 18.12
N LEU A 79 19.65 7.50 18.45
CA LEU A 79 18.55 7.06 17.60
C LEU A 79 18.41 8.00 16.41
N GLN A 80 18.21 7.43 15.22
CA GLN A 80 18.01 8.20 13.99
C GLN A 80 16.70 7.74 13.34
N PRO A 81 15.62 8.53 13.47
CA PRO A 81 14.30 8.18 12.91
C PRO A 81 14.24 8.16 11.39
N MET A 82 15.25 8.68 10.70
CA MET A 82 15.33 8.71 9.23
C MET A 82 14.06 9.30 8.61
N GLU A 83 13.69 10.50 9.05
CA GLU A 83 12.44 11.17 8.70
C GLU A 83 12.21 11.29 7.19
N GLU A 84 13.27 11.65 6.44
CA GLU A 84 13.19 11.78 4.98
C GLU A 84 12.81 10.45 4.31
N GLN A 85 13.47 9.36 4.71
CA GLN A 85 13.19 8.03 4.16
C GLN A 85 11.77 7.59 4.54
N ARG A 86 11.36 7.80 5.79
CA ARG A 86 10.00 7.51 6.26
C ARG A 86 8.95 8.26 5.45
N ARG A 87 9.19 9.56 5.21
CA ARG A 87 8.29 10.39 4.39
C ARG A 87 8.25 9.89 2.95
N LYS A 88 9.40 9.59 2.35
CA LYS A 88 9.49 9.08 0.98
C LYS A 88 8.70 7.79 0.82
N ILE A 89 8.84 6.84 1.74
CA ILE A 89 8.06 5.59 1.71
C ILE A 89 6.57 5.92 1.79
N GLY A 90 6.17 6.79 2.73
CA GLY A 90 4.76 7.15 2.97
C GLY A 90 4.08 7.82 1.79
N THR A 91 4.83 8.58 0.98
CA THR A 91 4.30 9.23 -0.22
C THR A 91 4.33 8.34 -1.45
N THR A 92 5.19 7.33 -1.47
CA THR A 92 5.44 6.51 -2.68
C THR A 92 4.64 5.20 -2.67
N VAL A 93 4.52 4.55 -1.52
CA VAL A 93 3.92 3.22 -1.41
C VAL A 93 2.55 3.32 -0.73
N TYR A 94 1.54 2.66 -1.28
CA TYR A 94 0.23 2.59 -0.63
C TYR A 94 0.37 1.99 0.78
N PRO A 95 -0.32 2.56 1.79
CA PRO A 95 -0.25 2.06 3.17
C PRO A 95 -0.67 0.58 3.31
N ASP A 96 -1.65 0.16 2.54
CA ASP A 96 -2.09 -1.24 2.47
C ASP A 96 -2.12 -1.66 1.00
N PRO A 97 -0.97 -2.07 0.44
CA PRO A 97 -0.92 -2.46 -0.97
C PRO A 97 -1.77 -3.71 -1.22
N HIS A 98 -2.63 -3.65 -2.24
CA HIS A 98 -3.52 -4.74 -2.62
C HIS A 98 -2.74 -6.03 -2.87
N ASN A 99 -1.54 -5.90 -3.41
CA ASN A 99 -0.66 -7.03 -3.69
C ASN A 99 0.65 -6.91 -2.92
N ASN A 100 1.10 -8.02 -2.35
CA ASN A 100 2.43 -8.08 -1.72
C ASN A 100 3.53 -8.47 -2.72
N GLN A 101 3.18 -8.49 -4.01
CA GLN A 101 4.11 -8.75 -5.12
C GLN A 101 4.08 -7.54 -6.07
N ILE A 102 5.22 -6.93 -6.28
CA ILE A 102 5.37 -5.72 -7.13
C ILE A 102 4.82 -5.98 -8.53
N GLN A 103 5.08 -7.19 -9.07
CA GLN A 103 4.70 -7.58 -10.43
C GLN A 103 3.17 -7.56 -10.67
N LYS A 104 2.39 -7.63 -9.60
CA LYS A 104 0.91 -7.61 -9.71
C LYS A 104 0.33 -6.20 -9.69
N GLY A 105 1.16 -5.18 -9.52
CA GLY A 105 0.73 -3.78 -9.49
C GLY A 105 0.03 -3.39 -8.19
N GLY A 106 -0.49 -2.16 -8.15
CA GLY A 106 -1.23 -1.63 -7.00
C GLY A 106 -0.35 -1.31 -5.80
N VAL A 107 0.92 -1.03 -6.01
CA VAL A 107 1.89 -0.76 -4.95
C VAL A 107 2.23 0.72 -4.85
N ILE A 108 2.44 1.37 -6.00
CA ILE A 108 2.83 2.79 -6.05
C ILE A 108 1.59 3.67 -5.89
N ALA A 109 1.66 4.65 -5.02
CA ALA A 109 0.57 5.60 -4.78
C ALA A 109 0.29 6.46 -6.02
N ALA A 110 -0.95 6.92 -6.14
CA ALA A 110 -1.32 7.86 -7.19
C ALA A 110 -0.57 9.20 -6.98
N GLY A 111 -0.22 9.86 -8.07
CA GLY A 111 0.49 11.14 -8.04
C GLY A 111 2.01 11.02 -7.93
N VAL A 112 2.55 9.81 -7.82
CA VAL A 112 4.00 9.59 -7.73
C VAL A 112 4.66 9.62 -9.11
N ASP A 113 3.97 9.06 -10.11
CA ASP A 113 4.48 8.94 -11.47
C ASP A 113 3.34 9.22 -12.45
N VAL A 114 3.48 10.31 -13.21
CA VAL A 114 2.45 10.80 -14.14
C VAL A 114 2.16 9.78 -15.24
N GLU A 115 3.20 9.18 -15.80
CA GLU A 115 3.05 8.18 -16.87
C GLU A 115 2.28 6.95 -16.37
N LEU A 116 2.61 6.48 -15.16
CA LEU A 116 1.89 5.35 -14.54
C LEU A 116 0.40 5.69 -14.31
N ASP A 117 0.11 6.89 -13.87
CA ASP A 117 -1.28 7.31 -13.63
C ASP A 117 -2.05 7.46 -14.94
N GLU A 118 -1.40 7.94 -16.02
CA GLU A 118 -2.00 7.98 -17.36
C GLU A 118 -2.32 6.56 -17.88
N LEU A 119 -1.38 5.63 -17.72
CA LEU A 119 -1.58 4.23 -18.13
C LEU A 119 -2.72 3.56 -17.34
N ARG A 120 -2.82 3.85 -16.05
CA ARG A 120 -3.94 3.37 -15.21
C ARG A 120 -5.28 3.92 -15.68
N SER A 121 -5.31 5.21 -16.04
CA SER A 121 -6.52 5.87 -16.56
C SER A 121 -6.96 5.23 -17.88
N ILE A 122 -6.02 5.01 -18.81
CA ILE A 122 -6.29 4.34 -20.09
C ILE A 122 -6.84 2.93 -19.85
N ALA A 123 -6.22 2.17 -18.94
CA ALA A 123 -6.64 0.80 -18.64
C ALA A 123 -8.06 0.77 -18.03
N LEU A 124 -8.39 1.73 -17.18
CA LEU A 124 -9.72 1.84 -16.57
C LEU A 124 -10.79 2.19 -17.62
N HIS A 125 -10.55 3.23 -18.42
CA HIS A 125 -11.48 3.65 -19.48
C HIS A 125 -11.64 2.57 -20.55
N GLY A 126 -10.58 1.81 -20.83
CA GLY A 126 -10.65 0.69 -21.77
C GLY A 126 -11.63 -0.37 -21.30
N LYS A 127 -11.65 -0.69 -20.01
CA LYS A 127 -12.62 -1.64 -19.45
C LYS A 127 -14.05 -1.11 -19.55
N ASP A 128 -14.27 0.15 -19.25
CA ASP A 128 -15.58 0.79 -19.35
C ASP A 128 -16.09 0.75 -20.79
N ARG A 129 -15.23 1.06 -21.75
CA ARG A 129 -15.56 1.03 -23.18
C ARG A 129 -15.94 -0.38 -23.66
N ILE A 130 -15.24 -1.41 -23.19
CA ILE A 130 -15.57 -2.81 -23.49
C ILE A 130 -16.95 -3.17 -22.91
N ALA A 131 -17.25 -2.72 -21.69
CA ALA A 131 -18.55 -2.96 -21.07
C ALA A 131 -19.69 -2.26 -21.85
N GLU A 132 -19.46 -1.04 -22.31
CA GLU A 132 -20.39 -0.29 -23.18
C GLU A 132 -20.67 -1.03 -24.48
N ILE A 133 -19.62 -1.52 -25.16
CA ILE A 133 -19.73 -2.29 -26.40
C ILE A 133 -20.54 -3.57 -26.13
N GLN A 134 -20.23 -4.29 -25.06
CA GLN A 134 -20.95 -5.51 -24.69
C GLN A 134 -22.45 -5.23 -24.49
N GLN A 135 -22.78 -4.17 -23.75
CA GLN A 135 -24.16 -3.78 -23.48
C GLN A 135 -24.90 -3.37 -24.77
N SER A 136 -24.26 -2.55 -25.59
CA SER A 136 -24.79 -2.08 -26.87
C SER A 136 -25.10 -3.27 -27.80
N GLU A 137 -24.14 -4.19 -27.95
CA GLU A 137 -24.31 -5.36 -28.83
C GLU A 137 -25.33 -6.35 -28.29
N SER A 138 -25.39 -6.52 -26.96
CA SER A 138 -26.41 -7.35 -26.31
C SER A 138 -27.81 -6.80 -26.59
N THR A 139 -27.98 -5.49 -26.54
CA THR A 139 -29.25 -4.82 -26.83
C THR A 139 -29.59 -4.91 -28.32
N ARG A 140 -28.64 -4.64 -29.20
CA ARG A 140 -28.83 -4.66 -30.66
C ARG A 140 -29.23 -6.04 -31.16
N THR A 141 -28.60 -7.09 -30.64
CA THR A 141 -28.82 -8.48 -31.10
C THR A 141 -29.94 -9.20 -30.32
N GLY A 142 -30.36 -8.68 -29.18
CA GLY A 142 -31.27 -9.35 -28.28
C GLY A 142 -30.69 -10.60 -27.64
N ILE A 143 -29.35 -10.65 -27.47
CA ILE A 143 -28.63 -11.79 -26.90
C ILE A 143 -28.10 -11.41 -25.52
N PRO A 144 -28.81 -11.73 -24.43
CA PRO A 144 -28.39 -11.31 -23.08
C PRO A 144 -27.13 -12.04 -22.57
N SER A 145 -26.75 -13.15 -23.20
CA SER A 145 -25.55 -13.92 -22.82
C SER A 145 -24.29 -13.53 -23.58
N LEU A 146 -24.37 -12.48 -24.41
CA LEU A 146 -23.24 -11.98 -25.16
C LEU A 146 -22.14 -11.47 -24.20
N LYS A 147 -20.91 -11.87 -24.46
CA LYS A 147 -19.73 -11.46 -23.69
C LYS A 147 -18.62 -11.00 -24.62
N VAL A 148 -17.94 -9.92 -24.25
CA VAL A 148 -16.69 -9.53 -24.88
C VAL A 148 -15.56 -10.09 -24.01
N SER A 149 -14.68 -10.87 -24.61
CA SER A 149 -13.54 -11.51 -23.93
C SER A 149 -12.26 -11.24 -24.71
N TYR A 150 -11.14 -11.52 -24.08
CA TYR A 150 -9.81 -11.33 -24.68
C TYR A 150 -8.97 -12.60 -24.50
N ASN A 151 -8.24 -12.99 -25.55
CA ASN A 151 -7.17 -13.96 -25.40
C ASN A 151 -5.94 -13.54 -26.22
N ASN A 152 -4.79 -14.11 -25.91
CA ASN A 152 -3.52 -13.71 -26.53
C ASN A 152 -3.36 -14.14 -27.99
N VAL A 153 -4.23 -15.02 -28.49
CA VAL A 153 -4.15 -15.54 -29.87
C VAL A 153 -5.00 -14.69 -30.82
N PHE A 154 -6.23 -14.39 -30.42
CA PHE A 154 -7.22 -13.71 -31.27
C PHE A 154 -7.46 -12.25 -30.90
N GLY A 155 -6.92 -11.78 -29.76
CA GLY A 155 -7.25 -10.47 -29.24
C GLY A 155 -8.63 -10.45 -28.60
N TYR A 156 -9.36 -9.36 -28.79
CA TYR A 156 -10.75 -9.23 -28.32
C TYR A 156 -11.70 -10.00 -29.26
N TYR A 157 -12.65 -10.72 -28.69
CA TYR A 157 -13.66 -11.47 -29.43
C TYR A 157 -14.99 -11.44 -28.69
N ILE A 158 -16.08 -11.65 -29.43
CA ILE A 158 -17.42 -11.73 -28.87
C ILE A 158 -17.80 -13.21 -28.75
N GLU A 159 -18.23 -13.60 -27.56
CA GLU A 159 -18.66 -14.96 -27.24
C GLU A 159 -20.19 -14.99 -27.06
N VAL A 160 -20.85 -15.92 -27.78
CA VAL A 160 -22.30 -16.14 -27.69
C VAL A 160 -22.54 -17.62 -27.41
N ARG A 161 -23.44 -17.91 -26.46
CA ARG A 161 -23.82 -19.29 -26.14
C ARG A 161 -24.57 -19.91 -27.35
N ASN A 162 -24.37 -21.21 -27.56
CA ASN A 162 -24.97 -21.94 -28.66
C ASN A 162 -26.53 -21.82 -28.71
N THR A 163 -27.16 -21.62 -27.58
CA THR A 163 -28.62 -21.41 -27.46
C THR A 163 -29.11 -20.15 -28.17
N HIS A 164 -28.22 -19.22 -28.51
CA HIS A 164 -28.53 -17.96 -29.18
C HIS A 164 -27.83 -17.82 -30.52
N ARG A 165 -27.31 -18.91 -31.06
CA ARG A 165 -26.55 -18.90 -32.32
C ARG A 165 -27.38 -18.34 -33.48
N ASP A 166 -28.67 -18.64 -33.53
CA ASP A 166 -29.59 -18.20 -34.58
C ASP A 166 -29.84 -16.69 -34.59
N LYS A 167 -29.51 -16.02 -33.50
CA LYS A 167 -29.64 -14.55 -33.36
C LYS A 167 -28.41 -13.78 -33.74
N VAL A 168 -27.29 -14.49 -34.04
CA VAL A 168 -26.03 -13.83 -34.42
C VAL A 168 -26.19 -13.31 -35.86
N PRO A 169 -26.02 -11.98 -36.08
CA PRO A 169 -26.08 -11.41 -37.42
C PRO A 169 -25.00 -12.03 -38.36
N ALA A 170 -25.29 -12.09 -39.64
CA ALA A 170 -24.34 -12.61 -40.62
C ALA A 170 -23.24 -11.62 -40.99
N GLU A 171 -23.33 -10.35 -40.51
CA GLU A 171 -22.38 -9.27 -40.75
C GLU A 171 -21.56 -8.93 -39.50
#